data_71ba3c3307a3d535625920c80e0e31a5
#
_entry.id   71ba3c3307a3d535625920c80e0e31a5
#
_cell.length_a   1.000
_cell.length_b   1.000
_cell.length_c   1.000
_cell.angle_alpha   90.00
_cell.angle_beta   90.00
_cell.angle_gamma   90.00
#
_symmetry.space_group_name_H-M   'P 1'
#
loop_
_entity.id
_entity.type
_entity.pdbx_description
1 polymer ?
#
loop_
_entity_poly.entity_id
_entity_poly.type
_entity_poly.pdbx_seq_one_letter_code
_entity_poly.pdbx_strand_id
1 'polypeptide(L)'
;DVSFDLWKGESDAQPYIPSMVQEMIDKGLAYESQGAMVVDIQEEGDTKELPPCIVRKSDGAALYATSDLATLVEREKLYQPDAYIYLADKRQELHFTQVFRVAKKAGIVNPQAEMTFLGFGTMNGKDGKPFKTRSGGVMRLEHLIADINEAVYKKMMENRTMDEEEARATAKIVGLAALKYGDLSNQASKDYVFDIERFASFEGNTGPYILYTIVRIKSILNKYTDSGKTLENLSMNPADSATEKALMLSLAKVSEIMAAVYTEKAPHKLCQFIYEVSNAFNGFYHDTKILAETDEAKQKGYIALICLTKAVLEQCIELLAIECPDRM
;
A
#
# COMPACT_ATOMS: atom_id res chain seq x y z
N ASP A 1 -10.98 2.09 3.34
CA ASP A 1 -10.98 2.28 4.77
C ASP A 1 -9.58 2.52 5.28
N VAL A 2 -9.20 3.80 5.32
CA VAL A 2 -7.95 4.29 5.89
C VAL A 2 -8.32 5.25 7.01
N SER A 3 -7.71 5.10 8.16
CA SER A 3 -7.87 5.98 9.31
C SER A 3 -6.54 6.63 9.68
N PHE A 4 -6.61 7.76 10.35
CA PHE A 4 -5.44 8.48 10.84
C PHE A 4 -5.60 8.75 12.33
N ASP A 5 -4.55 8.53 13.10
CA ASP A 5 -4.53 8.83 14.54
C ASP A 5 -4.49 10.33 14.79
N LEU A 6 -3.90 11.08 13.87
CA LEU A 6 -3.72 12.53 13.97
C LEU A 6 -4.05 13.22 12.65
N TRP A 7 -4.78 14.33 12.76
CA TRP A 7 -5.03 15.28 11.67
C TRP A 7 -4.29 16.58 11.98
N LYS A 8 -3.20 16.83 11.26
CA LYS A 8 -2.33 17.98 11.44
C LYS A 8 -2.13 18.75 10.14
N GLY A 9 -2.13 20.07 10.21
CA GLY A 9 -1.79 20.96 9.11
C GLY A 9 -0.42 21.60 9.31
N GLU A 10 0.15 22.15 8.25
CA GLU A 10 1.43 22.89 8.31
C GLU A 10 1.41 24.05 9.31
N SER A 11 0.23 24.67 9.50
CA SER A 11 0.04 25.78 10.45
C SER A 11 0.23 25.38 11.92
N ASP A 12 0.05 24.10 12.25
CA ASP A 12 0.16 23.62 13.63
C ASP A 12 1.61 23.67 14.14
N ALA A 13 2.59 23.60 13.24
CA ALA A 13 4.01 23.68 13.56
C ALA A 13 4.56 25.12 13.62
N GLN A 14 3.79 26.13 13.21
CA GLN A 14 4.23 27.54 13.18
C GLN A 14 4.83 28.05 14.50
N PRO A 15 4.30 27.71 15.69
CA PRO A 15 4.87 28.19 16.96
C PRO A 15 6.30 27.72 17.22
N TYR A 16 6.75 26.65 16.60
CA TYR A 16 8.11 26.10 16.79
C TYR A 16 9.16 26.78 15.89
N ILE A 17 8.75 27.45 14.81
CA ILE A 17 9.67 28.03 13.80
C ILE A 17 10.67 29.04 14.38
N PRO A 18 10.23 30.07 15.14
CA PRO A 18 11.17 31.12 15.59
C PRO A 18 12.28 30.56 16.48
N SER A 19 11.94 29.73 17.46
CA SER A 19 12.92 29.16 18.39
C SER A 19 13.86 28.18 17.68
N MET A 20 13.32 27.34 16.80
CA MET A 20 14.11 26.39 16.01
C MET A 20 15.15 27.08 15.12
N VAL A 21 14.75 28.13 14.38
CA VAL A 21 15.68 28.86 13.51
C VAL A 21 16.74 29.58 14.36
N GLN A 22 16.35 30.20 15.48
CA GLN A 22 17.28 30.84 16.36
C GLN A 22 18.32 29.89 16.94
N GLU A 23 17.87 28.69 17.36
CA GLU A 23 18.76 27.65 17.88
C GLU A 23 19.80 27.20 16.83
N MET A 24 19.40 27.06 15.55
CA MET A 24 20.36 26.74 14.47
C MET A 24 21.39 27.87 14.25
N ILE A 25 20.98 29.14 14.40
CA ILE A 25 21.88 30.28 14.32
C ILE A 25 22.84 30.27 15.50
N ASP A 26 22.35 30.10 16.72
CA ASP A 26 23.16 30.10 17.94
C ASP A 26 24.19 28.97 17.98
N LYS A 27 23.84 27.82 17.38
CA LYS A 27 24.74 26.66 17.17
C LYS A 27 25.75 26.88 16.03
N GLY A 28 25.67 28.00 15.28
CA GLY A 28 26.51 28.27 14.11
C GLY A 28 26.23 27.31 12.92
N LEU A 29 25.10 26.63 12.91
CA LEU A 29 24.68 25.74 11.81
C LEU A 29 24.02 26.51 10.67
N ALA A 30 23.24 27.54 11.00
CA ALA A 30 22.62 28.43 10.03
C ALA A 30 23.42 29.70 9.89
N TYR A 31 23.70 30.11 8.65
CA TYR A 31 24.45 31.32 8.31
C TYR A 31 23.74 32.11 7.21
N GLU A 32 24.06 33.39 7.09
CA GLU A 32 23.46 34.24 6.06
C GLU A 32 24.13 34.01 4.71
N SER A 33 23.32 33.76 3.69
CA SER A 33 23.72 33.67 2.29
C SER A 33 22.69 34.39 1.43
N GLN A 34 23.12 35.40 0.67
CA GLN A 34 22.26 36.21 -0.20
C GLN A 34 21.02 36.79 0.53
N GLY A 35 21.19 37.17 1.79
CA GLY A 35 20.12 37.70 2.64
C GLY A 35 19.19 36.63 3.27
N ALA A 36 19.30 35.37 2.91
CA ALA A 36 18.55 34.27 3.52
C ALA A 36 19.40 33.52 4.55
N MET A 37 18.77 32.91 5.56
CA MET A 37 19.42 31.97 6.46
C MET A 37 19.41 30.56 5.87
N VAL A 38 20.59 29.96 5.74
CA VAL A 38 20.75 28.63 5.11
C VAL A 38 21.57 27.69 5.98
N VAL A 39 21.38 26.41 5.80
CA VAL A 39 22.15 25.33 6.44
C VAL A 39 22.76 24.45 5.35
N ASP A 40 24.06 24.24 5.37
CA ASP A 40 24.72 23.30 4.48
C ASP A 40 24.34 21.88 4.79
N ILE A 41 24.03 21.17 3.71
CA ILE A 41 23.59 19.75 3.78
C ILE A 41 24.56 18.77 3.12
N GLN A 42 25.68 19.28 2.55
CA GLN A 42 26.67 18.42 1.90
C GLN A 42 27.27 17.44 2.89
N GLU A 43 27.35 16.17 2.50
CA GLU A 43 27.92 15.08 3.29
C GLU A 43 29.08 14.42 2.53
N GLU A 44 29.99 13.80 3.26
CA GLU A 44 31.07 13.01 2.67
C GLU A 44 30.48 11.80 1.93
N GLY A 45 30.82 11.67 0.65
CA GLY A 45 30.26 10.64 -0.23
C GLY A 45 29.17 11.13 -1.20
N ASP A 46 28.72 12.37 -1.09
CA ASP A 46 27.83 12.94 -2.10
C ASP A 46 28.55 13.02 -3.45
N THR A 47 27.93 12.48 -4.49
CA THR A 47 28.48 12.48 -5.86
C THR A 47 28.20 13.77 -6.62
N LYS A 48 27.36 14.63 -6.08
CA LYS A 48 26.95 15.93 -6.64
C LYS A 48 26.93 16.98 -5.56
N GLU A 49 27.20 18.22 -5.95
CA GLU A 49 26.97 19.38 -5.09
C GLU A 49 25.46 19.53 -4.84
N LEU A 50 25.08 19.63 -3.58
CA LEU A 50 23.71 19.82 -3.15
C LEU A 50 23.52 21.27 -2.67
N PRO A 51 22.44 21.95 -3.09
CA PRO A 51 22.17 23.30 -2.62
C PRO A 51 21.86 23.28 -1.12
N PRO A 52 22.30 24.31 -0.36
CA PRO A 52 21.99 24.40 1.05
C PRO A 52 20.48 24.53 1.29
N CYS A 53 20.01 24.10 2.45
CA CYS A 53 18.62 24.21 2.85
C CYS A 53 18.35 25.65 3.36
N ILE A 54 17.39 26.34 2.75
CA ILE A 54 16.94 27.64 3.22
C ILE A 54 15.97 27.42 4.40
N VAL A 55 16.32 27.95 5.58
CA VAL A 55 15.50 27.86 6.80
C VAL A 55 14.77 29.16 7.14
N ARG A 56 15.15 30.28 6.53
CA ARG A 56 14.43 31.57 6.59
C ARG A 56 14.80 32.42 5.36
N LYS A 57 13.79 32.95 4.68
CA LYS A 57 13.97 33.84 3.53
C LYS A 57 14.54 35.21 3.94
N SER A 58 15.01 35.96 2.97
CA SER A 58 15.51 37.33 3.15
C SER A 58 14.46 38.32 3.67
N ASP A 59 13.18 38.07 3.37
CA ASP A 59 12.04 38.85 3.90
C ASP A 59 11.56 38.35 5.28
N GLY A 60 12.24 37.36 5.88
CA GLY A 60 11.91 36.78 7.17
C GLY A 60 10.86 35.67 7.11
N ALA A 61 10.27 35.37 5.94
CA ALA A 61 9.24 34.37 5.78
C ALA A 61 9.79 32.94 5.90
N ALA A 62 8.93 32.04 6.37
CA ALA A 62 9.17 30.60 6.36
C ALA A 62 8.96 29.99 4.94
N LEU A 63 9.61 28.86 4.69
CA LEU A 63 9.40 28.02 3.50
C LEU A 63 8.84 26.67 3.91
N TYR A 64 8.53 25.82 2.92
CA TYR A 64 8.13 24.44 3.16
C TYR A 64 9.15 23.67 4.01
N ALA A 65 10.46 23.81 3.72
CA ALA A 65 11.50 23.18 4.53
C ALA A 65 11.48 23.65 5.99
N THR A 66 11.19 24.93 6.24
CA THR A 66 11.07 25.48 7.60
C THR A 66 9.86 24.87 8.34
N SER A 67 8.72 24.77 7.67
CA SER A 67 7.50 24.16 8.24
C SER A 67 7.70 22.66 8.52
N ASP A 68 8.36 21.94 7.61
CA ASP A 68 8.63 20.50 7.80
C ASP A 68 9.63 20.26 8.95
N LEU A 69 10.67 21.07 9.07
CA LEU A 69 11.59 21.00 10.22
C LEU A 69 10.88 21.31 11.53
N ALA A 70 10.00 22.31 11.56
CA ALA A 70 9.20 22.64 12.74
C ALA A 70 8.22 21.53 13.11
N THR A 71 7.66 20.84 12.11
CA THR A 71 6.83 19.64 12.32
C THR A 71 7.64 18.51 12.94
N LEU A 72 8.90 18.33 12.55
CA LEU A 72 9.80 17.36 13.20
C LEU A 72 10.09 17.73 14.66
N VAL A 73 10.30 19.02 14.96
CA VAL A 73 10.44 19.48 16.36
C VAL A 73 9.20 19.13 17.19
N GLU A 74 8.01 19.38 16.66
CA GLU A 74 6.75 19.03 17.34
C GLU A 74 6.66 17.52 17.59
N ARG A 75 6.90 16.71 16.55
CA ARG A 75 6.79 15.24 16.62
C ARG A 75 7.79 14.63 17.59
N GLU A 76 9.04 15.08 17.56
CA GLU A 76 10.06 14.62 18.49
C GLU A 76 9.68 14.95 19.94
N LYS A 77 9.18 16.17 20.17
CA LYS A 77 8.76 16.62 21.49
C LYS A 77 7.56 15.85 22.06
N LEU A 78 6.61 15.49 21.19
CA LEU A 78 5.35 14.87 21.61
C LEU A 78 5.40 13.34 21.60
N TYR A 79 6.15 12.73 20.69
CA TYR A 79 6.03 11.30 20.40
C TYR A 79 7.36 10.53 20.48
N GLN A 80 8.50 11.20 20.27
CA GLN A 80 9.84 10.57 20.21
C GLN A 80 9.85 9.31 19.31
N PRO A 81 9.53 9.44 18.02
CA PRO A 81 9.38 8.28 17.14
C PRO A 81 10.70 7.57 16.86
N ASP A 82 10.67 6.24 16.76
CA ASP A 82 11.81 5.45 16.29
C ASP A 82 12.02 5.57 14.77
N ALA A 83 10.95 5.88 14.03
CA ALA A 83 10.99 6.02 12.59
C ALA A 83 10.05 7.13 12.07
N TYR A 84 10.54 7.87 11.08
CA TYR A 84 9.78 8.86 10.31
C TYR A 84 9.69 8.37 8.86
N ILE A 85 8.48 8.15 8.36
CA ILE A 85 8.24 7.75 6.97
C ILE A 85 7.41 8.84 6.30
N TYR A 86 8.02 9.50 5.30
CA TYR A 86 7.36 10.53 4.50
C TYR A 86 6.99 9.99 3.14
N LEU A 87 5.71 10.05 2.81
CA LEU A 87 5.15 9.61 1.54
C LEU A 87 4.73 10.83 0.73
N ALA A 88 5.43 11.12 -0.36
CA ALA A 88 5.14 12.25 -1.23
C ALA A 88 5.56 11.99 -2.68
N ASP A 89 5.25 12.91 -3.58
CA ASP A 89 5.68 12.82 -4.99
C ASP A 89 7.21 12.73 -5.08
N LYS A 90 7.73 11.80 -5.89
CA LYS A 90 9.18 11.56 -6.07
C LYS A 90 9.98 12.82 -6.44
N ARG A 91 9.34 13.82 -7.04
CA ARG A 91 9.97 15.11 -7.38
C ARG A 91 10.40 15.91 -6.15
N GLN A 92 9.90 15.56 -4.96
CA GLN A 92 10.27 16.20 -3.69
C GLN A 92 11.46 15.54 -2.99
N GLU A 93 12.16 14.60 -3.63
CA GLU A 93 13.29 13.85 -3.03
C GLU A 93 14.38 14.79 -2.50
N LEU A 94 14.78 15.81 -3.28
CA LEU A 94 15.78 16.79 -2.83
C LEU A 94 15.31 17.56 -1.59
N HIS A 95 14.05 18.00 -1.58
CA HIS A 95 13.47 18.69 -0.44
C HIS A 95 13.55 17.86 0.85
N PHE A 96 13.11 16.59 0.81
CA PHE A 96 13.18 15.72 1.98
C PHE A 96 14.61 15.33 2.35
N THR A 97 15.52 15.21 1.38
CA THR A 97 16.95 15.05 1.66
C THR A 97 17.48 16.25 2.46
N GLN A 98 17.14 17.49 2.07
CA GLN A 98 17.51 18.69 2.80
C GLN A 98 16.94 18.70 4.23
N VAL A 99 15.63 18.45 4.36
CA VAL A 99 14.94 18.43 5.67
C VAL A 99 15.55 17.41 6.61
N PHE A 100 15.76 16.17 6.15
CA PHE A 100 16.28 15.08 6.98
C PHE A 100 17.73 15.32 7.44
N ARG A 101 18.58 15.82 6.54
CA ARG A 101 19.97 16.15 6.89
C ARG A 101 20.05 17.31 7.89
N VAL A 102 19.26 18.35 7.68
CA VAL A 102 19.20 19.47 8.64
C VAL A 102 18.67 19.01 9.98
N ALA A 103 17.60 18.20 10.01
CA ALA A 103 17.01 17.69 11.24
C ALA A 103 18.03 16.90 12.08
N LYS A 104 18.79 16.00 11.45
CA LYS A 104 19.87 15.26 12.13
C LYS A 104 21.03 16.17 12.56
N LYS A 105 21.51 17.03 11.68
CA LYS A 105 22.63 17.94 11.92
C LYS A 105 22.33 18.95 13.05
N ALA A 106 21.11 19.44 13.11
CA ALA A 106 20.64 20.37 14.15
C ALA A 106 20.27 19.68 15.47
N GLY A 107 20.20 18.35 15.50
CA GLY A 107 19.76 17.59 16.67
C GLY A 107 18.26 17.75 16.96
N ILE A 108 17.45 18.00 15.93
CA ILE A 108 15.98 18.10 16.05
C ILE A 108 15.36 16.73 16.33
N VAL A 109 15.91 15.69 15.73
CA VAL A 109 15.41 14.31 15.87
C VAL A 109 16.45 13.44 16.57
N ASN A 110 16.01 12.36 17.21
CA ASN A 110 16.90 11.35 17.75
C ASN A 110 17.86 10.85 16.65
N PRO A 111 19.21 10.87 16.88
CA PRO A 111 20.17 10.40 15.89
C PRO A 111 19.94 8.95 15.40
N GLN A 112 19.35 8.09 16.26
CA GLN A 112 19.05 6.70 15.95
C GLN A 112 17.73 6.54 15.18
N ALA A 113 16.87 7.56 15.12
CA ALA A 113 15.61 7.48 14.42
C ALA A 113 15.83 7.26 12.91
N GLU A 114 15.10 6.31 12.35
CA GLU A 114 15.07 6.09 10.90
C GLU A 114 14.31 7.23 10.22
N MET A 115 14.88 7.81 9.17
CA MET A 115 14.19 8.83 8.34
C MET A 115 14.13 8.32 6.91
N THR A 116 12.93 8.04 6.43
CA THR A 116 12.71 7.44 5.11
C THR A 116 11.79 8.32 4.27
N PHE A 117 12.22 8.65 3.07
CA PHE A 117 11.38 9.24 2.03
C PHE A 117 10.91 8.17 1.05
N LEU A 118 9.60 8.03 0.90
CA LEU A 118 8.98 7.15 -0.07
C LEU A 118 8.34 7.99 -1.18
N GLY A 119 9.12 8.22 -2.23
CA GLY A 119 8.67 8.96 -3.41
C GLY A 119 7.76 8.12 -4.28
N PHE A 120 6.54 8.59 -4.57
CA PHE A 120 5.64 7.93 -5.52
C PHE A 120 5.64 8.61 -6.89
N GLY A 121 5.39 7.80 -7.92
CA GLY A 121 5.27 8.23 -9.30
C GLY A 121 3.88 8.79 -9.63
N THR A 122 3.67 9.09 -10.89
CA THR A 122 2.43 9.69 -11.40
C THR A 122 1.51 8.60 -11.97
N MET A 123 0.24 8.67 -11.61
CA MET A 123 -0.82 7.93 -12.30
C MET A 123 -1.15 8.65 -13.61
N ASN A 124 -0.98 7.97 -14.73
CA ASN A 124 -1.20 8.50 -16.06
C ASN A 124 -2.44 7.88 -16.72
N GLY A 125 -3.04 8.59 -17.65
CA GLY A 125 -4.05 8.04 -18.57
C GLY A 125 -3.43 7.19 -19.68
N LYS A 126 -4.28 6.59 -20.52
CA LYS A 126 -3.85 5.77 -21.69
C LYS A 126 -2.96 6.55 -22.68
N ASP A 127 -3.02 7.87 -22.68
CA ASP A 127 -2.19 8.76 -23.51
C ASP A 127 -0.80 9.04 -22.88
N GLY A 128 -0.48 8.41 -21.76
CA GLY A 128 0.78 8.59 -21.03
C GLY A 128 0.92 9.94 -20.30
N LYS A 129 -0.14 10.74 -20.26
CA LYS A 129 -0.17 12.03 -19.55
C LYS A 129 -0.90 11.91 -18.22
N PRO A 130 -0.64 12.81 -17.25
CA PRO A 130 -1.37 12.83 -15.99
C PRO A 130 -2.89 12.77 -16.23
N PHE A 131 -3.57 11.97 -15.43
CA PHE A 131 -4.98 11.63 -15.60
C PHE A 131 -5.85 12.90 -15.61
N LYS A 132 -6.63 13.12 -16.68
CA LYS A 132 -7.49 14.30 -16.83
C LYS A 132 -8.94 13.90 -17.06
N THR A 133 -9.87 14.76 -16.65
CA THR A 133 -11.28 14.60 -17.00
C THR A 133 -11.48 14.78 -18.53
N ARG A 134 -12.59 14.27 -19.07
CA ARG A 134 -12.97 14.47 -20.48
C ARG A 134 -13.08 15.96 -20.85
N SER A 135 -13.33 16.84 -19.90
CA SER A 135 -13.39 18.31 -20.05
C SER A 135 -12.03 19.00 -19.87
N GLY A 136 -10.92 18.27 -19.72
CA GLY A 136 -9.56 18.81 -19.65
C GLY A 136 -9.06 19.20 -18.26
N GLY A 137 -9.87 19.03 -17.20
CA GLY A 137 -9.47 19.23 -15.79
C GLY A 137 -8.77 18.02 -15.19
N VAL A 138 -8.19 18.19 -13.99
CA VAL A 138 -7.64 17.06 -13.19
C VAL A 138 -8.80 16.18 -12.73
N MET A 139 -8.68 14.85 -12.92
CA MET A 139 -9.66 13.89 -12.42
C MET A 139 -9.66 13.91 -10.89
N ARG A 140 -10.83 14.13 -10.30
CA ARG A 140 -10.99 13.99 -8.85
C ARG A 140 -11.09 12.52 -8.48
N LEU A 141 -10.49 12.13 -7.36
CA LEU A 141 -10.48 10.75 -6.87
C LEU A 141 -11.89 10.19 -6.70
N GLU A 142 -12.84 11.01 -6.23
CA GLU A 142 -14.25 10.61 -6.07
C GLU A 142 -14.91 10.17 -7.37
N HIS A 143 -14.61 10.84 -8.50
CA HIS A 143 -15.12 10.46 -9.82
C HIS A 143 -14.47 9.16 -10.31
N LEU A 144 -13.15 9.00 -10.07
CA LEU A 144 -12.45 7.78 -10.42
C LEU A 144 -13.00 6.56 -9.68
N ILE A 145 -13.29 6.72 -8.37
CA ILE A 145 -13.94 5.68 -7.56
C ILE A 145 -15.34 5.37 -8.10
N ALA A 146 -16.13 6.38 -8.46
CA ALA A 146 -17.46 6.16 -9.01
C ALA A 146 -17.40 5.41 -10.35
N ASP A 147 -16.49 5.79 -11.24
CA ASP A 147 -16.32 5.17 -12.56
C ASP A 147 -15.89 3.71 -12.46
N ILE A 148 -14.95 3.38 -11.55
CA ILE A 148 -14.50 2.00 -11.37
C ILE A 148 -15.58 1.14 -10.69
N ASN A 149 -16.32 1.68 -9.73
CA ASN A 149 -17.45 0.99 -9.11
C ASN A 149 -18.52 0.64 -10.13
N GLU A 150 -18.86 1.57 -11.02
CA GLU A 150 -19.83 1.34 -12.09
C GLU A 150 -19.32 0.31 -13.12
N ALA A 151 -18.02 0.31 -13.43
CA ALA A 151 -17.40 -0.68 -14.33
C ALA A 151 -17.47 -2.10 -13.71
N VAL A 152 -17.17 -2.23 -12.43
CA VAL A 152 -17.28 -3.51 -11.70
C VAL A 152 -18.73 -3.96 -11.61
N TYR A 153 -19.65 -3.06 -11.24
CA TYR A 153 -21.08 -3.36 -11.18
C TYR A 153 -21.61 -3.94 -12.48
N LYS A 154 -21.30 -3.32 -13.63
CA LYS A 154 -21.70 -3.82 -14.95
C LYS A 154 -21.22 -5.24 -15.20
N LYS A 155 -19.96 -5.54 -14.91
CA LYS A 155 -19.39 -6.89 -15.07
C LYS A 155 -20.06 -7.91 -14.17
N MET A 156 -20.36 -7.56 -12.91
CA MET A 156 -21.08 -8.45 -11.99
C MET A 156 -22.49 -8.75 -12.50
N MET A 157 -23.20 -7.76 -13.02
CA MET A 157 -24.57 -7.90 -13.55
C MET A 157 -24.65 -8.69 -14.86
N GLU A 158 -23.56 -8.88 -15.60
CA GLU A 158 -23.53 -9.77 -16.77
C GLU A 158 -23.93 -11.20 -16.41
N ASN A 159 -23.58 -11.67 -15.22
CA ASN A 159 -23.88 -13.02 -14.73
C ASN A 159 -25.21 -13.14 -13.95
N ARG A 160 -25.84 -12.02 -13.55
CA ARG A 160 -27.14 -11.92 -12.84
C ARG A 160 -27.28 -12.90 -11.65
N THR A 161 -26.24 -13.04 -10.81
CA THR A 161 -26.20 -13.98 -9.70
C THR A 161 -26.69 -13.41 -8.37
N MET A 162 -26.93 -12.10 -8.30
CA MET A 162 -27.39 -11.38 -7.10
C MET A 162 -28.38 -10.28 -7.46
N ASP A 163 -29.12 -9.77 -6.48
CA ASP A 163 -30.01 -8.63 -6.68
C ASP A 163 -29.23 -7.32 -6.90
N GLU A 164 -29.94 -6.29 -7.37
CA GLU A 164 -29.30 -5.02 -7.75
C GLU A 164 -28.66 -4.30 -6.55
N GLU A 165 -29.32 -4.32 -5.39
CA GLU A 165 -28.82 -3.63 -4.18
C GLU A 165 -27.55 -4.32 -3.67
N GLU A 166 -27.57 -5.62 -3.54
CA GLU A 166 -26.40 -6.43 -3.16
C GLU A 166 -25.25 -6.24 -4.16
N ALA A 167 -25.55 -6.26 -5.46
CA ALA A 167 -24.55 -6.06 -6.51
C ALA A 167 -23.89 -4.67 -6.44
N ARG A 168 -24.67 -3.62 -6.17
CA ARG A 168 -24.13 -2.26 -6.00
C ARG A 168 -23.28 -2.12 -4.74
N ALA A 169 -23.70 -2.75 -3.63
CA ALA A 169 -22.93 -2.76 -2.38
C ALA A 169 -21.59 -3.50 -2.58
N THR A 170 -21.64 -4.68 -3.18
CA THR A 170 -20.44 -5.48 -3.48
C THR A 170 -19.52 -4.76 -4.48
N ALA A 171 -20.08 -4.12 -5.51
CA ALA A 171 -19.29 -3.39 -6.50
C ALA A 171 -18.51 -2.20 -5.90
N LYS A 172 -18.99 -1.59 -4.81
CA LYS A 172 -18.21 -0.56 -4.09
C LYS A 172 -16.97 -1.14 -3.42
N ILE A 173 -17.11 -2.29 -2.78
CA ILE A 173 -15.98 -3.00 -2.13
C ILE A 173 -14.97 -3.43 -3.19
N VAL A 174 -15.44 -4.11 -4.23
CA VAL A 174 -14.59 -4.66 -5.29
C VAL A 174 -13.96 -3.57 -6.15
N GLY A 175 -14.67 -2.47 -6.43
CA GLY A 175 -14.15 -1.32 -7.16
C GLY A 175 -13.06 -0.58 -6.39
N LEU A 176 -13.24 -0.41 -5.08
CA LEU A 176 -12.18 0.16 -4.23
C LEU A 176 -10.97 -0.77 -4.14
N ALA A 177 -11.19 -2.09 -4.07
CA ALA A 177 -10.12 -3.08 -4.14
C ALA A 177 -9.37 -3.04 -5.47
N ALA A 178 -10.10 -2.90 -6.60
CA ALA A 178 -9.51 -2.75 -7.92
C ALA A 178 -8.57 -1.53 -8.01
N LEU A 179 -9.00 -0.40 -7.43
CA LEU A 179 -8.19 0.82 -7.40
C LEU A 179 -6.96 0.66 -6.50
N LYS A 180 -7.15 0.25 -5.23
CA LYS A 180 -6.06 0.09 -4.26
C LYS A 180 -5.02 -0.94 -4.73
N TYR A 181 -5.48 -2.12 -5.14
CA TYR A 181 -4.59 -3.17 -5.62
C TYR A 181 -3.87 -2.75 -6.91
N GLY A 182 -4.60 -2.11 -7.83
CA GLY A 182 -4.04 -1.62 -9.07
C GLY A 182 -2.92 -0.60 -8.85
N ASP A 183 -3.06 0.31 -7.89
CA ASP A 183 -2.02 1.26 -7.50
C ASP A 183 -0.86 0.56 -6.78
N LEU A 184 -1.14 -0.18 -5.71
CA LEU A 184 -0.15 -0.82 -4.84
C LEU A 184 0.62 -1.96 -5.52
N SER A 185 0.11 -2.54 -6.61
CA SER A 185 0.82 -3.56 -7.39
C SER A 185 1.95 -3.00 -8.26
N ASN A 186 2.04 -1.69 -8.41
CA ASN A 186 3.14 -1.02 -9.08
C ASN A 186 4.25 -0.67 -8.08
N GLN A 187 5.51 -0.63 -8.55
CA GLN A 187 6.58 -0.08 -7.74
C GLN A 187 6.31 1.40 -7.48
N ALA A 188 6.26 1.82 -6.21
CA ALA A 188 5.81 3.15 -5.82
C ALA A 188 6.49 4.29 -6.62
N SER A 189 7.83 4.25 -6.82
CA SER A 189 8.59 5.30 -7.50
C SER A 189 8.40 5.37 -9.02
N LYS A 190 7.66 4.40 -9.63
CA LYS A 190 7.44 4.37 -11.08
C LYS A 190 6.10 4.99 -11.44
N ASP A 191 6.10 5.71 -12.57
CA ASP A 191 4.87 6.15 -13.20
C ASP A 191 4.15 4.94 -13.81
N TYR A 192 2.83 4.91 -13.79
CA TYR A 192 2.04 3.83 -14.38
C TYR A 192 0.80 4.35 -15.10
N VAL A 193 0.25 3.52 -15.99
CA VAL A 193 -0.98 3.84 -16.72
C VAL A 193 -2.16 3.21 -15.99
N PHE A 194 -3.11 4.05 -15.61
CA PHE A 194 -4.39 3.62 -15.06
C PHE A 194 -5.38 3.34 -16.17
N ASP A 195 -5.91 2.12 -16.20
CA ASP A 195 -6.93 1.65 -17.13
C ASP A 195 -8.07 0.99 -16.36
N ILE A 196 -9.24 1.64 -16.32
CA ILE A 196 -10.42 1.16 -15.59
C ILE A 196 -10.82 -0.26 -16.05
N GLU A 197 -10.82 -0.54 -17.36
CA GLU A 197 -11.21 -1.86 -17.88
C GLU A 197 -10.28 -2.96 -17.40
N ARG A 198 -8.96 -2.68 -17.38
CA ARG A 198 -7.95 -3.60 -16.89
C ARG A 198 -8.07 -3.80 -15.38
N PHE A 199 -8.21 -2.71 -14.60
CA PHE A 199 -8.22 -2.77 -13.14
C PHE A 199 -9.50 -3.42 -12.61
N ALA A 200 -10.63 -3.19 -13.27
CA ALA A 200 -11.92 -3.83 -12.96
C ALA A 200 -12.05 -5.26 -13.53
N SER A 201 -11.00 -5.82 -14.13
CA SER A 201 -11.05 -7.19 -14.68
C SER A 201 -11.03 -8.23 -13.58
N PHE A 202 -11.83 -9.29 -13.74
CA PHE A 202 -11.80 -10.49 -12.91
C PHE A 202 -10.75 -11.52 -13.36
N GLU A 203 -9.87 -11.14 -14.28
CA GLU A 203 -8.78 -11.95 -14.80
C GLU A 203 -7.46 -11.21 -14.69
N GLY A 204 -6.36 -11.97 -14.54
CA GLY A 204 -5.02 -11.42 -14.43
C GLY A 204 -4.68 -10.90 -13.04
N ASN A 205 -3.63 -10.09 -12.95
CA ASN A 205 -3.15 -9.55 -11.66
C ASN A 205 -3.95 -8.29 -11.28
N THR A 206 -5.14 -8.49 -10.71
CA THR A 206 -6.11 -7.44 -10.36
C THR A 206 -6.76 -7.68 -9.01
N GLY A 207 -7.24 -6.60 -8.36
CA GLY A 207 -7.98 -6.70 -7.09
C GLY A 207 -9.21 -7.62 -7.19
N PRO A 208 -10.10 -7.44 -8.19
CA PRO A 208 -11.26 -8.31 -8.36
C PRO A 208 -10.91 -9.79 -8.52
N TYR A 209 -9.83 -10.14 -9.22
CA TYR A 209 -9.36 -11.53 -9.35
C TYR A 209 -8.96 -12.13 -7.99
N ILE A 210 -8.23 -11.35 -7.18
CA ILE A 210 -7.82 -11.80 -5.84
C ILE A 210 -9.04 -12.02 -4.95
N LEU A 211 -9.95 -11.05 -4.91
CA LEU A 211 -11.18 -11.16 -4.10
C LEU A 211 -12.04 -12.35 -4.55
N TYR A 212 -12.19 -12.53 -5.86
CA TYR A 212 -12.92 -13.70 -6.40
C TYR A 212 -12.29 -15.02 -5.98
N THR A 213 -10.96 -15.09 -5.91
CA THR A 213 -10.26 -16.28 -5.40
C THR A 213 -10.61 -16.56 -3.94
N ILE A 214 -10.58 -15.52 -3.09
CA ILE A 214 -10.94 -15.66 -1.66
C ILE A 214 -12.41 -16.07 -1.49
N VAL A 215 -13.33 -15.41 -2.21
CA VAL A 215 -14.77 -15.75 -2.18
C VAL A 215 -15.02 -17.18 -2.64
N ARG A 216 -14.29 -17.65 -3.66
CA ARG A 216 -14.33 -19.07 -4.08
C ARG A 216 -13.93 -20.02 -2.95
N ILE A 217 -12.85 -19.72 -2.22
CA ILE A 217 -12.44 -20.53 -1.06
C ILE A 217 -13.53 -20.50 0.01
N LYS A 218 -14.08 -19.33 0.35
CA LYS A 218 -15.19 -19.19 1.29
C LYS A 218 -16.37 -20.09 0.88
N SER A 219 -16.75 -20.08 -0.40
CA SER A 219 -17.84 -20.92 -0.93
C SER A 219 -17.57 -22.43 -0.78
N ILE A 220 -16.32 -22.87 -1.00
CA ILE A 220 -15.96 -24.28 -0.82
C ILE A 220 -16.06 -24.67 0.66
N LEU A 221 -15.54 -23.85 1.56
CA LEU A 221 -15.58 -24.10 3.00
C LEU A 221 -17.01 -24.12 3.54
N ASN A 222 -17.87 -23.20 3.09
CA ASN A 222 -19.28 -23.16 3.47
C ASN A 222 -19.99 -24.44 3.01
N LYS A 223 -19.81 -24.89 1.76
CA LYS A 223 -20.38 -26.15 1.26
C LYS A 223 -19.88 -27.37 2.05
N TYR A 224 -18.63 -27.35 2.51
CA TYR A 224 -18.09 -28.42 3.36
C TYR A 224 -18.79 -28.46 4.72
N THR A 225 -18.97 -27.30 5.37
CA THR A 225 -19.67 -27.21 6.66
C THR A 225 -21.18 -27.51 6.54
N ASP A 226 -21.82 -27.03 5.46
CA ASP A 226 -23.24 -27.30 5.17
C ASP A 226 -23.51 -28.79 4.98
N SER A 227 -22.50 -29.59 4.62
CA SER A 227 -22.59 -31.06 4.56
C SER A 227 -22.50 -31.74 5.94
N GLY A 228 -22.49 -30.98 7.04
CA GLY A 228 -22.41 -31.47 8.42
C GLY A 228 -20.99 -31.75 8.91
N LYS A 229 -19.96 -31.30 8.18
CA LYS A 229 -18.55 -31.48 8.54
C LYS A 229 -18.03 -30.25 9.31
N THR A 230 -16.98 -30.44 10.11
CA THR A 230 -16.36 -29.36 10.90
C THR A 230 -15.00 -28.96 10.36
N LEU A 231 -14.64 -27.69 10.57
CA LEU A 231 -13.29 -27.16 10.30
C LEU A 231 -12.35 -27.32 11.50
N GLU A 232 -12.76 -28.02 12.54
CA GLU A 232 -11.92 -28.27 13.71
C GLU A 232 -11.01 -29.48 13.50
N ASN A 233 -9.84 -29.45 14.17
CA ASN A 233 -8.88 -30.54 14.17
C ASN A 233 -8.44 -31.01 12.77
N LEU A 234 -8.35 -30.05 11.84
CA LEU A 234 -7.81 -30.30 10.50
C LEU A 234 -6.27 -30.36 10.54
N SER A 235 -5.69 -31.25 9.75
CA SER A 235 -4.25 -31.32 9.53
C SER A 235 -3.93 -31.48 8.04
N MET A 236 -2.88 -30.81 7.57
CA MET A 236 -2.42 -31.01 6.20
C MET A 236 -1.66 -32.32 6.08
N ASN A 237 -1.85 -32.99 4.94
CA ASN A 237 -1.10 -34.17 4.55
C ASN A 237 0.13 -33.79 3.69
N PRO A 238 1.11 -34.67 3.51
CA PRO A 238 2.09 -34.52 2.43
C PRO A 238 1.37 -34.40 1.08
N ALA A 239 1.90 -33.53 0.22
CA ALA A 239 1.28 -33.28 -1.08
C ALA A 239 1.26 -34.52 -1.98
N ASP A 240 0.12 -34.83 -2.55
CA ASP A 240 -0.08 -35.95 -3.48
C ASP A 240 0.00 -35.54 -4.95
N SER A 241 -0.09 -34.24 -5.24
CA SER A 241 -0.06 -33.71 -6.61
C SER A 241 0.95 -32.57 -6.76
N ALA A 242 1.33 -32.27 -7.99
CA ALA A 242 2.21 -31.16 -8.29
C ALA A 242 1.58 -29.80 -7.96
N THR A 243 0.28 -29.64 -8.20
CA THR A 243 -0.46 -28.40 -7.92
C THR A 243 -0.67 -28.18 -6.42
N GLU A 244 -0.96 -29.25 -5.65
CA GLU A 244 -1.00 -29.20 -4.20
C GLU A 244 0.36 -28.76 -3.61
N LYS A 245 1.45 -29.41 -4.06
CA LYS A 245 2.81 -29.07 -3.67
C LYS A 245 3.17 -27.62 -4.02
N ALA A 246 2.79 -27.14 -5.21
CA ALA A 246 3.03 -25.77 -5.63
C ALA A 246 2.33 -24.75 -4.71
N LEU A 247 1.07 -25.02 -4.31
CA LEU A 247 0.34 -24.18 -3.37
C LEU A 247 1.01 -24.17 -1.99
N MET A 248 1.39 -25.33 -1.45
CA MET A 248 2.10 -25.42 -0.16
C MET A 248 3.43 -24.65 -0.19
N LEU A 249 4.21 -24.79 -1.26
CA LEU A 249 5.49 -24.08 -1.40
C LEU A 249 5.29 -22.56 -1.58
N SER A 250 4.23 -22.12 -2.23
CA SER A 250 3.95 -20.68 -2.34
C SER A 250 3.59 -20.08 -0.97
N LEU A 251 2.76 -20.78 -0.18
CA LEU A 251 2.40 -20.35 1.17
C LEU A 251 3.60 -20.32 2.13
N ALA A 252 4.54 -21.25 1.99
CA ALA A 252 5.74 -21.31 2.83
C ALA A 252 6.64 -20.06 2.72
N LYS A 253 6.53 -19.27 1.65
CA LYS A 253 7.29 -18.04 1.43
C LYS A 253 6.77 -16.83 2.22
N VAL A 254 5.63 -16.93 2.89
CA VAL A 254 4.95 -15.76 3.50
C VAL A 254 5.86 -14.97 4.42
N SER A 255 6.63 -15.63 5.29
CA SER A 255 7.53 -14.94 6.25
C SER A 255 8.66 -14.19 5.55
N GLU A 256 9.26 -14.79 4.51
CA GLU A 256 10.31 -14.15 3.71
C GLU A 256 9.77 -12.92 2.98
N ILE A 257 8.59 -13.05 2.36
CA ILE A 257 7.94 -11.94 1.65
C ILE A 257 7.58 -10.81 2.61
N MET A 258 7.02 -11.12 3.78
CA MET A 258 6.69 -10.10 4.79
C MET A 258 7.94 -9.35 5.26
N ALA A 259 9.04 -10.04 5.49
CA ALA A 259 10.31 -9.41 5.84
C ALA A 259 10.81 -8.47 4.73
N ALA A 260 10.74 -8.91 3.47
CA ALA A 260 11.15 -8.10 2.33
C ALA A 260 10.24 -6.87 2.13
N VAL A 261 8.92 -7.04 2.25
CA VAL A 261 7.94 -5.95 2.16
C VAL A 261 8.20 -4.88 3.23
N TYR A 262 8.43 -5.32 4.47
CA TYR A 262 8.72 -4.42 5.58
C TYR A 262 10.05 -3.66 5.39
N THR A 263 11.13 -4.39 5.08
CA THR A 263 12.47 -3.81 4.95
C THR A 263 12.55 -2.84 3.77
N GLU A 264 11.97 -3.21 2.62
CA GLU A 264 12.01 -2.40 1.41
C GLU A 264 10.84 -1.40 1.30
N LYS A 265 9.87 -1.47 2.23
CA LYS A 265 8.64 -0.68 2.20
C LYS A 265 7.94 -0.77 0.84
N ALA A 266 7.80 -2.02 0.35
CA ALA A 266 7.46 -2.35 -1.04
C ALA A 266 6.15 -3.15 -1.15
N PRO A 267 4.95 -2.49 -1.06
CA PRO A 267 3.65 -3.15 -1.14
C PRO A 267 3.46 -3.99 -2.41
N HIS A 268 4.09 -3.60 -3.52
CA HIS A 268 4.00 -4.34 -4.79
C HIS A 268 4.54 -5.78 -4.69
N LYS A 269 5.49 -6.06 -3.80
CA LYS A 269 5.97 -7.43 -3.54
C LYS A 269 4.89 -8.26 -2.84
N LEU A 270 4.13 -7.65 -1.94
CA LEU A 270 2.98 -8.30 -1.32
C LEU A 270 1.90 -8.61 -2.35
N CYS A 271 1.57 -7.65 -3.22
CA CYS A 271 0.63 -7.87 -4.33
C CYS A 271 1.06 -9.01 -5.24
N GLN A 272 2.35 -9.08 -5.61
CA GLN A 272 2.89 -10.16 -6.41
C GLN A 272 2.74 -11.52 -5.72
N PHE A 273 3.07 -11.60 -4.42
CA PHE A 273 2.91 -12.82 -3.63
C PHE A 273 1.44 -13.27 -3.56
N ILE A 274 0.51 -12.36 -3.29
CA ILE A 274 -0.93 -12.64 -3.27
C ILE A 274 -1.38 -13.22 -4.61
N TYR A 275 -0.94 -12.65 -5.71
CA TYR A 275 -1.25 -13.13 -7.05
C TYR A 275 -0.69 -14.54 -7.32
N GLU A 276 0.54 -14.80 -6.93
CA GLU A 276 1.17 -16.14 -7.06
C GLU A 276 0.42 -17.19 -6.24
N VAL A 277 0.06 -16.89 -4.98
CA VAL A 277 -0.74 -17.80 -4.14
C VAL A 277 -2.13 -18.03 -4.75
N SER A 278 -2.77 -16.98 -5.27
CA SER A 278 -4.08 -17.10 -5.93
C SER A 278 -4.03 -17.98 -7.17
N ASN A 279 -2.98 -17.85 -7.99
CA ASN A 279 -2.78 -18.71 -9.15
C ASN A 279 -2.50 -20.16 -8.75
N ALA A 280 -1.65 -20.38 -7.75
CA ALA A 280 -1.35 -21.72 -7.24
C ALA A 280 -2.63 -22.40 -6.68
N PHE A 281 -3.45 -21.65 -5.93
CA PHE A 281 -4.74 -22.15 -5.47
C PHE A 281 -5.69 -22.48 -6.63
N ASN A 282 -5.82 -21.62 -7.63
CA ASN A 282 -6.70 -21.86 -8.76
C ASN A 282 -6.24 -23.09 -9.57
N GLY A 283 -4.92 -23.32 -9.72
CA GLY A 283 -4.38 -24.55 -10.29
C GLY A 283 -4.74 -25.79 -9.48
N PHE A 284 -4.53 -25.75 -8.16
CA PHE A 284 -4.92 -26.84 -7.26
C PHE A 284 -6.43 -27.12 -7.31
N TYR A 285 -7.26 -26.08 -7.28
CA TYR A 285 -8.71 -26.20 -7.36
C TYR A 285 -9.20 -26.81 -8.67
N HIS A 286 -8.57 -26.47 -9.78
CA HIS A 286 -8.89 -27.00 -11.10
C HIS A 286 -8.61 -28.51 -11.19
N ASP A 287 -7.47 -28.92 -10.65
CA ASP A 287 -6.99 -30.31 -10.77
C ASP A 287 -7.55 -31.25 -9.68
N THR A 288 -8.13 -30.69 -8.62
CA THR A 288 -8.53 -31.46 -7.42
C THR A 288 -10.03 -31.34 -7.15
N LYS A 289 -10.70 -32.48 -7.06
CA LYS A 289 -12.12 -32.55 -6.69
C LYS A 289 -12.30 -32.51 -5.17
N ILE A 290 -11.98 -31.37 -4.55
CA ILE A 290 -11.89 -31.19 -3.08
C ILE A 290 -13.12 -31.73 -2.33
N LEU A 291 -14.32 -31.30 -2.72
CA LEU A 291 -15.57 -31.71 -2.04
C LEU A 291 -16.03 -33.12 -2.42
N ALA A 292 -15.60 -33.64 -3.55
CA ALA A 292 -15.96 -34.99 -4.04
C ALA A 292 -14.88 -36.05 -3.73
N GLU A 293 -13.82 -35.69 -2.98
CA GLU A 293 -12.85 -36.67 -2.48
C GLU A 293 -13.55 -37.64 -1.51
N THR A 294 -13.34 -38.91 -1.72
CA THR A 294 -13.96 -40.01 -0.95
C THR A 294 -13.11 -40.49 0.22
N ASP A 295 -11.80 -40.28 0.16
CA ASP A 295 -10.90 -40.51 1.28
C ASP A 295 -11.03 -39.33 2.26
N GLU A 296 -11.61 -39.59 3.42
CA GLU A 296 -11.89 -38.57 4.43
C GLU A 296 -10.62 -37.90 4.96
N ALA A 297 -9.53 -38.65 5.14
CA ALA A 297 -8.26 -38.08 5.63
C ALA A 297 -7.65 -37.15 4.56
N LYS A 298 -7.73 -37.51 3.30
CA LYS A 298 -7.29 -36.73 2.16
C LYS A 298 -8.11 -35.45 2.01
N GLN A 299 -9.45 -35.59 2.09
CA GLN A 299 -10.34 -34.44 2.02
C GLN A 299 -10.08 -33.45 3.14
N LYS A 300 -9.91 -33.92 4.39
CA LYS A 300 -9.53 -33.05 5.52
C LYS A 300 -8.21 -32.33 5.29
N GLY A 301 -7.22 -32.99 4.68
CA GLY A 301 -5.96 -32.37 4.30
C GLY A 301 -6.14 -31.23 3.29
N TYR A 302 -6.97 -31.44 2.25
CA TYR A 302 -7.29 -30.39 1.28
C TYR A 302 -8.02 -29.20 1.94
N ILE A 303 -8.99 -29.50 2.82
CA ILE A 303 -9.70 -28.45 3.56
C ILE A 303 -8.74 -27.68 4.47
N ALA A 304 -7.81 -28.35 5.16
CA ALA A 304 -6.78 -27.67 5.96
C ALA A 304 -5.92 -26.71 5.12
N LEU A 305 -5.50 -27.17 3.93
CA LEU A 305 -4.68 -26.38 3.01
C LEU A 305 -5.42 -25.13 2.51
N ILE A 306 -6.70 -25.26 2.13
CA ILE A 306 -7.47 -24.09 1.67
C ILE A 306 -7.87 -23.15 2.82
N CYS A 307 -8.04 -23.64 4.05
CA CYS A 307 -8.20 -22.79 5.24
C CYS A 307 -6.96 -21.93 5.48
N LEU A 308 -5.76 -22.53 5.40
CA LEU A 308 -4.50 -21.79 5.49
C LEU A 308 -4.36 -20.79 4.34
N THR A 309 -4.69 -21.19 3.11
CA THR A 309 -4.65 -20.29 1.94
C THR A 309 -5.54 -19.07 2.15
N LYS A 310 -6.78 -19.30 2.61
CA LYS A 310 -7.73 -18.23 2.94
C LYS A 310 -7.14 -17.27 3.99
N ALA A 311 -6.64 -17.81 5.10
CA ALA A 311 -6.10 -17.00 6.18
C ALA A 311 -4.93 -16.13 5.71
N VAL A 312 -4.00 -16.68 4.92
CA VAL A 312 -2.87 -15.94 4.35
C VAL A 312 -3.33 -14.84 3.39
N LEU A 313 -4.26 -15.15 2.48
CA LEU A 313 -4.76 -14.16 1.52
C LEU A 313 -5.53 -13.04 2.22
N GLU A 314 -6.42 -13.36 3.17
CA GLU A 314 -7.19 -12.37 3.94
C GLU A 314 -6.25 -11.46 4.75
N GLN A 315 -5.27 -12.02 5.44
CA GLN A 315 -4.28 -11.22 6.17
C GLN A 315 -3.48 -10.29 5.24
N CYS A 316 -3.10 -10.78 4.06
CA CYS A 316 -2.35 -9.98 3.09
C CYS A 316 -3.17 -8.81 2.53
N ILE A 317 -4.46 -9.04 2.19
CA ILE A 317 -5.31 -7.95 1.68
C ILE A 317 -5.68 -6.94 2.77
N GLU A 318 -5.80 -7.38 4.03
CA GLU A 318 -6.00 -6.50 5.18
C GLU A 318 -4.83 -5.52 5.34
N LEU A 319 -3.58 -6.00 5.21
CA LEU A 319 -2.38 -5.15 5.21
C LEU A 319 -2.36 -4.12 4.07
N LEU A 320 -3.06 -4.39 2.96
CA LEU A 320 -3.26 -3.45 1.85
C LEU A 320 -4.50 -2.56 2.06
N ALA A 321 -5.15 -2.63 3.23
CA ALA A 321 -6.41 -1.95 3.55
C ALA A 321 -7.54 -2.27 2.54
N ILE A 322 -7.59 -3.52 2.06
CA ILE A 322 -8.60 -4.02 1.12
C ILE A 322 -9.60 -4.89 1.88
N GLU A 323 -10.88 -4.56 1.73
CA GLU A 323 -12.00 -5.34 2.26
C GLU A 323 -12.35 -6.48 1.29
N CYS A 324 -12.74 -7.64 1.83
CA CYS A 324 -13.20 -8.78 1.05
C CYS A 324 -14.71 -9.00 1.26
N PRO A 325 -15.53 -9.01 0.20
CA PRO A 325 -16.95 -9.32 0.34
C PRO A 325 -17.14 -10.81 0.64
N ASP A 326 -18.34 -11.16 1.13
CA ASP A 326 -18.68 -12.57 1.38
C ASP A 326 -19.10 -13.30 0.11
N ARG A 327 -19.63 -12.57 -0.88
CA ARG A 327 -20.10 -13.09 -2.18
C ARG A 327 -19.72 -12.12 -3.31
N MET A 328 -19.48 -12.68 -4.48
CA MET A 328 -19.24 -11.95 -5.73
C MET A 328 -19.93 -12.64 -6.90
#